data_f36b2ecc7be23c7e527fa63fce523d9b
#
_entry.id   f36b2ecc7be23c7e527fa63fce523d9b
#
_cell.length_a   1.000
_cell.length_b   1.000
_cell.length_c   1.000
_cell.angle_alpha   90.00
_cell.angle_beta   90.00
_cell.angle_gamma   90.00
#
_symmetry.space_group_name_H-M   'P 1'
#
loop_
_entity.id
_entity.type
_entity.pdbx_description
1 polymer ?
#
loop_
_entity_poly.entity_id
_entity_poly.type
_entity_poly.pdbx_seq_one_letter_code
_entity_poly.pdbx_strand_id
1 'polypeptide(L)'
;MDLKNWYDRVREQLDRLDFPALWAGFAPCPFALYTHDTAVLNGEMMPRPAEFYGNTSVCRQGEYLAIWDMEADPPADAAGLAASLVHEMFHSFQFRCGEQGWPDDLVLAATEPQPAFLALRAQEHRALTGGAPLSEVLALRQSRAALQPELLLEEARMETIEGTAEYVGRLALARLSPAACQGAYARSAQRLLQWPDLRRGAYDSGPW
;
A
#
# COMPACT_ATOMS: atom_id res chain seq x y z
N MET A 1 18.45 -16.97 5.15
CA MET A 1 18.43 -15.47 5.05
C MET A 1 18.89 -14.88 6.37
N ASP A 2 19.74 -13.86 6.37
CA ASP A 2 20.17 -13.18 7.60
C ASP A 2 19.18 -12.04 7.93
N LEU A 3 18.17 -12.34 8.74
CA LEU A 3 17.12 -11.39 9.15
C LEU A 3 17.67 -10.18 9.88
N LYS A 4 18.70 -10.40 10.76
CA LYS A 4 19.26 -9.31 11.54
C LYS A 4 19.98 -8.29 10.66
N ASN A 5 20.76 -8.77 9.70
CA ASN A 5 21.42 -7.89 8.73
C ASN A 5 20.39 -7.13 7.86
N TRP A 6 19.30 -7.80 7.45
CA TRP A 6 18.22 -7.10 6.73
C TRP A 6 17.55 -6.04 7.58
N TYR A 7 17.24 -6.36 8.86
CA TYR A 7 16.64 -5.43 9.79
C TYR A 7 17.50 -4.16 9.96
N ASP A 8 18.81 -4.34 10.20
CA ASP A 8 19.74 -3.22 10.40
C ASP A 8 19.84 -2.34 9.15
N ARG A 9 19.95 -2.94 7.96
CA ARG A 9 19.97 -2.22 6.69
C ARG A 9 18.69 -1.44 6.41
N VAL A 10 17.53 -2.03 6.73
CA VAL A 10 16.22 -1.36 6.57
C VAL A 10 16.10 -0.20 7.56
N ARG A 11 16.50 -0.39 8.81
CA ARG A 11 16.52 0.67 9.82
C ARG A 11 17.35 1.87 9.36
N GLU A 12 18.55 1.62 8.82
CA GLU A 12 19.39 2.68 8.23
C GLU A 12 18.68 3.46 7.11
N GLN A 13 17.84 2.80 6.30
CA GLN A 13 17.05 3.50 5.28
C GLN A 13 15.93 4.34 5.93
N LEU A 14 15.20 3.78 6.89
CA LEU A 14 14.13 4.48 7.60
C LEU A 14 14.64 5.70 8.37
N ASP A 15 15.83 5.62 8.98
CA ASP A 15 16.49 6.72 9.72
C ASP A 15 16.83 7.93 8.81
N ARG A 16 16.85 7.76 7.49
CA ARG A 16 17.08 8.82 6.51
C ARG A 16 15.82 9.58 6.10
N LEU A 17 14.65 9.10 6.52
CA LEU A 17 13.36 9.67 6.11
C LEU A 17 12.87 10.71 7.11
N ASP A 18 12.39 11.82 6.58
CA ASP A 18 11.59 12.79 7.32
C ASP A 18 10.10 12.41 7.18
N PHE A 19 9.59 11.63 8.13
CA PHE A 19 8.22 11.12 8.10
C PHE A 19 7.15 12.23 8.07
N PRO A 20 7.24 13.32 8.85
CA PRO A 20 6.33 14.46 8.72
C PRO A 20 6.32 15.11 7.33
N ALA A 21 7.44 15.06 6.59
CA ALA A 21 7.50 15.55 5.22
C ALA A 21 6.91 14.57 4.18
N LEU A 22 6.68 13.30 4.55
CA LEU A 22 5.93 12.35 3.72
C LEU A 22 4.42 12.57 3.85
N TRP A 23 3.96 12.82 5.10
CA TRP A 23 2.56 13.11 5.39
C TRP A 23 2.44 13.86 6.72
N ALA A 24 1.60 14.89 6.77
CA ALA A 24 1.43 15.72 7.96
C ALA A 24 0.97 14.89 9.17
N GLY A 25 1.73 14.96 10.26
CA GLY A 25 1.46 14.21 11.50
C GLY A 25 1.88 12.73 11.47
N PHE A 26 2.39 12.23 10.35
CA PHE A 26 2.88 10.86 10.27
C PHE A 26 4.20 10.72 11.04
N ALA A 27 4.26 9.71 11.88
CA ALA A 27 5.47 9.30 12.60
C ALA A 27 5.66 7.79 12.45
N PRO A 28 6.92 7.32 12.40
CA PRO A 28 7.19 5.89 12.30
C PRO A 28 6.65 5.12 13.51
N CYS A 29 6.35 3.86 13.32
CA CYS A 29 6.12 2.90 14.38
C CYS A 29 7.19 1.80 14.33
N PRO A 30 7.32 0.95 15.36
CA PRO A 30 8.19 -0.21 15.30
C PRO A 30 7.88 -1.10 14.09
N PHE A 31 8.87 -1.85 13.64
CA PHE A 31 8.67 -2.85 12.59
C PHE A 31 9.36 -4.17 12.95
N ALA A 32 8.86 -5.26 12.35
CA ALA A 32 9.48 -6.55 12.43
C ALA A 32 9.65 -7.18 11.05
N LEU A 33 10.77 -7.86 10.86
CA LEU A 33 10.99 -8.78 9.74
C LEU A 33 10.88 -10.20 10.27
N TYR A 34 10.19 -11.09 9.55
CA TYR A 34 10.02 -12.45 10.02
C TYR A 34 10.09 -13.48 8.89
N THR A 35 10.30 -14.73 9.29
CA THR A 35 10.24 -15.96 8.50
C THR A 35 9.25 -16.91 9.15
N HIS A 36 9.15 -18.13 8.63
CA HIS A 36 8.27 -19.17 9.20
C HIS A 36 8.46 -19.35 10.72
N ASP A 37 9.71 -19.35 11.21
CA ASP A 37 10.03 -19.72 12.60
C ASP A 37 10.52 -18.56 13.46
N THR A 38 11.04 -17.50 12.87
CA THR A 38 11.85 -16.48 13.56
C THR A 38 11.42 -15.08 13.16
N ALA A 39 11.54 -14.13 14.09
CA ALA A 39 11.35 -12.71 13.83
C ALA A 39 12.50 -11.89 14.40
N VAL A 40 12.72 -10.70 13.83
CA VAL A 40 13.53 -9.63 14.41
C VAL A 40 12.60 -8.44 14.66
N LEU A 41 12.49 -8.05 15.93
CA LEU A 41 11.74 -6.89 16.38
C LEU A 41 12.63 -6.04 17.29
N ASN A 42 12.68 -4.74 17.07
CA ASN A 42 13.55 -3.81 17.81
C ASN A 42 15.04 -4.21 17.80
N GLY A 43 15.45 -4.91 16.75
CA GLY A 43 16.82 -5.41 16.61
C GLY A 43 17.13 -6.72 17.35
N GLU A 44 16.17 -7.30 18.04
CA GLU A 44 16.31 -8.56 18.78
C GLU A 44 15.68 -9.73 18.03
N MET A 45 16.41 -10.84 17.98
CA MET A 45 15.91 -12.10 17.43
C MET A 45 14.99 -12.79 18.44
N MET A 46 13.85 -13.30 17.95
CA MET A 46 12.88 -14.02 18.78
C MET A 46 12.15 -15.08 17.94
N PRO A 47 11.50 -16.08 18.57
CA PRO A 47 10.55 -16.94 17.89
C PRO A 47 9.45 -16.11 17.23
N ARG A 48 8.98 -16.49 16.03
CA ARG A 48 7.90 -15.76 15.36
C ARG A 48 6.65 -15.74 16.23
N PRO A 49 6.10 -14.56 16.57
CA PRO A 49 4.80 -14.45 17.23
C PRO A 49 3.69 -15.01 16.34
N ALA A 50 2.68 -15.66 16.95
CA ALA A 50 1.59 -16.29 16.21
C ALA A 50 0.73 -15.28 15.42
N GLU A 51 0.67 -14.03 15.90
CA GLU A 51 -0.04 -12.93 15.26
C GLU A 51 0.68 -12.36 14.01
N PHE A 52 1.93 -12.76 13.73
CA PHE A 52 2.65 -12.32 12.53
C PHE A 52 2.21 -13.17 11.32
N TYR A 53 1.36 -12.57 10.49
CA TYR A 53 0.84 -13.19 9.29
C TYR A 53 0.70 -12.15 8.17
N GLY A 54 1.29 -12.41 7.02
CA GLY A 54 1.30 -11.50 5.85
C GLY A 54 2.16 -10.25 6.06
N ASN A 55 2.10 -9.36 5.10
CA ASN A 55 2.71 -8.03 5.16
C ASN A 55 1.60 -7.06 5.55
N THR A 56 1.69 -6.48 6.73
CA THR A 56 0.59 -5.65 7.26
C THR A 56 1.00 -4.88 8.52
N SER A 57 0.07 -4.06 9.01
CA SER A 57 0.12 -3.44 10.34
C SER A 57 -0.62 -4.32 11.35
N VAL A 58 0.02 -4.66 12.46
CA VAL A 58 -0.58 -5.42 13.56
C VAL A 58 -0.53 -4.65 14.87
N CYS A 59 -1.56 -4.86 15.72
CA CYS A 59 -1.54 -4.33 17.08
C CYS A 59 -1.02 -5.43 18.03
N ARG A 60 0.11 -5.19 18.68
CA ARG A 60 0.73 -6.09 19.65
C ARG A 60 0.93 -5.35 20.97
N GLN A 61 0.34 -5.89 22.04
CA GLN A 61 0.43 -5.29 23.39
C GLN A 61 0.01 -3.82 23.46
N GLY A 62 -0.94 -3.41 22.62
CA GLY A 62 -1.45 -2.03 22.56
C GLY A 62 -0.63 -1.08 21.66
N GLU A 63 0.43 -1.56 21.03
CA GLU A 63 1.20 -0.80 20.05
C GLU A 63 1.03 -1.35 18.64
N TYR A 64 0.85 -0.47 17.66
CA TYR A 64 0.87 -0.85 16.26
C TYR A 64 2.30 -0.97 15.75
N LEU A 65 2.56 -2.01 14.98
CA LEU A 65 3.84 -2.22 14.30
C LEU A 65 3.63 -2.75 12.88
N ALA A 66 4.54 -2.41 11.99
CA ALA A 66 4.59 -2.95 10.63
C ALA A 66 5.32 -4.29 10.63
N ILE A 67 4.79 -5.31 9.94
CA ILE A 67 5.43 -6.61 9.81
C ILE A 67 5.64 -6.98 8.34
N TRP A 68 6.72 -7.72 8.06
CA TRP A 68 7.04 -8.18 6.70
C TRP A 68 7.52 -9.63 6.70
N ASP A 69 6.88 -10.46 5.87
CA ASP A 69 7.27 -11.85 5.65
C ASP A 69 8.37 -11.92 4.60
N MET A 70 9.59 -12.18 5.06
CA MET A 70 10.78 -12.22 4.22
C MET A 70 10.88 -13.49 3.34
N GLU A 71 10.08 -14.52 3.63
CA GLU A 71 10.02 -15.75 2.83
C GLU A 71 8.90 -15.70 1.79
N ALA A 72 7.71 -15.22 2.18
CA ALA A 72 6.59 -15.12 1.26
C ALA A 72 6.79 -14.00 0.23
N ASP A 73 7.43 -12.90 0.63
CA ASP A 73 7.71 -11.77 -0.25
C ASP A 73 9.15 -11.26 -0.05
N PRO A 74 10.14 -11.97 -0.63
CA PRO A 74 11.54 -11.62 -0.49
C PRO A 74 11.86 -10.30 -1.20
N PRO A 75 12.38 -9.28 -0.47
CA PRO A 75 12.68 -7.99 -1.05
C PRO A 75 13.90 -8.02 -1.98
N ALA A 76 13.87 -7.20 -3.03
CA ALA A 76 15.01 -7.05 -3.94
C ALA A 76 16.17 -6.27 -3.29
N ASP A 77 15.85 -5.24 -2.50
CA ASP A 77 16.83 -4.40 -1.80
C ASP A 77 16.22 -3.75 -0.54
N ALA A 78 17.08 -3.13 0.28
CA ALA A 78 16.68 -2.53 1.54
C ALA A 78 15.87 -1.24 1.36
N ALA A 79 16.07 -0.49 0.28
CA ALA A 79 15.32 0.74 0.02
C ALA A 79 13.87 0.43 -0.38
N GLY A 80 13.67 -0.59 -1.22
CA GLY A 80 12.35 -1.09 -1.58
C GLY A 80 11.60 -1.63 -0.37
N LEU A 81 12.26 -2.46 0.44
CA LEU A 81 11.64 -2.98 1.67
C LEU A 81 11.30 -1.87 2.67
N ALA A 82 12.17 -0.87 2.84
CA ALA A 82 11.89 0.26 3.71
C ALA A 82 10.65 1.05 3.22
N ALA A 83 10.50 1.25 1.91
CA ALA A 83 9.33 1.91 1.34
C ALA A 83 8.04 1.08 1.54
N SER A 84 8.10 -0.24 1.39
CA SER A 84 6.98 -1.14 1.69
C SER A 84 6.62 -1.11 3.19
N LEU A 85 7.61 -1.10 4.07
CA LEU A 85 7.35 -0.93 5.51
C LEU A 85 6.77 0.45 5.85
N VAL A 86 7.15 1.52 5.14
CA VAL A 86 6.51 2.84 5.30
C VAL A 86 5.02 2.78 4.93
N HIS A 87 4.65 2.03 3.90
CA HIS A 87 3.26 1.74 3.56
C HIS A 87 2.53 1.09 4.75
N GLU A 88 3.07 0.02 5.32
CA GLU A 88 2.46 -0.67 6.47
C GLU A 88 2.46 0.20 7.75
N MET A 89 3.49 1.01 7.97
CA MET A 89 3.51 2.02 9.04
C MET A 89 2.42 3.07 8.85
N PHE A 90 2.08 3.40 7.61
CA PHE A 90 1.01 4.34 7.32
C PHE A 90 -0.36 3.76 7.69
N HIS A 91 -0.61 2.47 7.51
CA HIS A 91 -1.79 1.81 8.06
C HIS A 91 -1.84 1.91 9.60
N SER A 92 -0.71 1.74 10.28
CA SER A 92 -0.62 2.00 11.73
C SER A 92 -1.03 3.43 12.09
N PHE A 93 -0.64 4.40 11.28
CA PHE A 93 -1.04 5.80 11.45
C PHE A 93 -2.54 6.01 11.19
N GLN A 94 -3.11 5.43 10.13
CA GLN A 94 -4.55 5.47 9.85
C GLN A 94 -5.36 4.91 11.02
N PHE A 95 -4.98 3.74 11.59
CA PHE A 95 -5.61 3.19 12.79
C PHE A 95 -5.54 4.13 13.99
N ARG A 96 -4.38 4.73 14.25
CA ARG A 96 -4.21 5.68 15.37
C ARG A 96 -5.00 6.96 15.19
N CYS A 97 -5.23 7.39 13.96
CA CYS A 97 -6.07 8.54 13.63
C CYS A 97 -7.57 8.23 13.70
N GLY A 98 -7.94 6.96 13.94
CA GLY A 98 -9.34 6.55 14.03
C GLY A 98 -10.03 6.49 12.67
N GLU A 99 -9.29 6.15 11.60
CA GLU A 99 -9.87 5.98 10.27
C GLU A 99 -11.01 4.95 10.29
N GLN A 100 -12.16 5.32 9.71
CA GLN A 100 -13.38 4.51 9.67
C GLN A 100 -13.76 4.06 8.25
N GLY A 101 -13.07 4.59 7.24
CA GLY A 101 -13.36 4.34 5.83
C GLY A 101 -12.81 3.03 5.29
N TRP A 102 -12.66 2.00 6.13
CA TRP A 102 -12.17 0.69 5.69
C TRP A 102 -13.14 0.04 4.70
N PRO A 103 -12.64 -0.55 3.59
CA PRO A 103 -13.49 -1.22 2.63
C PRO A 103 -14.12 -2.49 3.20
N ASP A 104 -15.31 -2.84 2.69
CA ASP A 104 -15.88 -4.16 2.90
C ASP A 104 -15.35 -5.13 1.84
N ASP A 105 -14.38 -5.93 2.23
CA ASP A 105 -13.76 -6.94 1.38
C ASP A 105 -14.74 -7.99 0.87
N LEU A 106 -15.82 -8.29 1.61
CA LEU A 106 -16.82 -9.24 1.18
C LEU A 106 -17.65 -8.66 0.03
N VAL A 107 -18.01 -7.38 0.09
CA VAL A 107 -18.70 -6.69 -1.01
C VAL A 107 -17.83 -6.69 -2.27
N LEU A 108 -16.55 -6.32 -2.14
CA LEU A 108 -15.60 -6.33 -3.26
C LEU A 108 -15.39 -7.73 -3.85
N ALA A 109 -15.44 -8.79 -3.02
CA ALA A 109 -15.25 -10.16 -3.47
C ALA A 109 -16.51 -10.79 -4.07
N ALA A 110 -17.69 -10.46 -3.53
CA ALA A 110 -18.95 -11.10 -3.88
C ALA A 110 -19.71 -10.38 -5.00
N THR A 111 -19.43 -9.08 -5.22
CA THR A 111 -20.12 -8.30 -6.24
C THR A 111 -19.47 -8.48 -7.60
N GLU A 112 -20.20 -9.05 -8.55
CA GLU A 112 -19.73 -9.15 -9.93
C GLU A 112 -19.88 -7.79 -10.64
N PRO A 113 -18.79 -7.21 -11.17
CA PRO A 113 -18.87 -5.94 -11.86
C PRO A 113 -19.49 -6.12 -13.24
N GLN A 114 -20.42 -5.22 -13.58
CA GLN A 114 -21.02 -5.19 -14.92
C GLN A 114 -19.98 -4.88 -16.00
N PRO A 115 -20.08 -5.44 -17.21
CA PRO A 115 -19.16 -5.16 -18.31
C PRO A 115 -19.00 -3.66 -18.62
N ALA A 116 -20.10 -2.89 -18.54
CA ALA A 116 -20.07 -1.44 -18.74
C ALA A 116 -19.27 -0.72 -17.64
N PHE A 117 -19.37 -1.17 -16.38
CA PHE A 117 -18.60 -0.64 -15.27
C PHE A 117 -17.10 -0.87 -15.48
N LEU A 118 -16.69 -2.07 -15.87
CA LEU A 118 -15.30 -2.40 -16.18
C LEU A 118 -14.76 -1.63 -17.39
N ALA A 119 -15.58 -1.42 -18.42
CA ALA A 119 -15.21 -0.64 -19.60
C ALA A 119 -14.93 0.84 -19.25
N LEU A 120 -15.77 1.44 -18.41
CA LEU A 120 -15.56 2.81 -17.90
C LEU A 120 -14.33 2.88 -16.99
N ARG A 121 -14.09 1.89 -16.15
CA ARG A 121 -12.89 1.83 -15.31
C ARG A 121 -11.62 1.76 -16.15
N ALA A 122 -11.60 0.94 -17.20
CA ALA A 122 -10.48 0.89 -18.12
C ALA A 122 -10.25 2.24 -18.85
N GLN A 123 -11.31 3.04 -19.09
CA GLN A 123 -11.17 4.40 -19.60
C GLN A 123 -10.59 5.34 -18.52
N GLU A 124 -11.07 5.25 -17.29
CA GLU A 124 -10.55 6.00 -16.13
C GLU A 124 -9.05 5.75 -15.94
N HIS A 125 -8.61 4.50 -15.96
CA HIS A 125 -7.19 4.15 -15.84
C HIS A 125 -6.34 4.70 -17.01
N ARG A 126 -6.87 4.68 -18.25
CA ARG A 126 -6.17 5.31 -19.38
C ARG A 126 -6.10 6.84 -19.23
N ALA A 127 -7.15 7.47 -18.72
CA ALA A 127 -7.17 8.89 -18.47
C ALA A 127 -6.13 9.27 -17.39
N LEU A 128 -6.10 8.53 -16.27
CA LEU A 128 -5.11 8.73 -15.19
C LEU A 128 -3.68 8.58 -15.71
N THR A 129 -3.35 7.46 -16.32
CA THR A 129 -1.98 7.18 -16.80
C THR A 129 -1.57 8.05 -17.99
N GLY A 130 -2.52 8.58 -18.74
CA GLY A 130 -2.32 9.52 -19.84
C GLY A 130 -2.21 10.99 -19.42
N GLY A 131 -2.38 11.30 -18.12
CA GLY A 131 -2.34 12.66 -17.60
C GLY A 131 -3.55 13.52 -18.04
N ALA A 132 -4.72 12.89 -18.21
CA ALA A 132 -5.95 13.62 -18.53
C ALA A 132 -6.35 14.58 -17.38
N PRO A 133 -7.11 15.64 -17.68
CA PRO A 133 -7.63 16.51 -16.65
C PRO A 133 -8.45 15.75 -15.61
N LEU A 134 -8.33 16.12 -14.32
CA LEU A 134 -9.08 15.48 -13.23
C LEU A 134 -10.59 15.46 -13.48
N SER A 135 -11.13 16.50 -14.15
CA SER A 135 -12.55 16.56 -14.52
C SER A 135 -13.00 15.40 -15.41
N GLU A 136 -12.14 14.93 -16.31
CA GLU A 136 -12.43 13.77 -17.17
C GLU A 136 -12.45 12.47 -16.35
N VAL A 137 -11.47 12.29 -15.47
CA VAL A 137 -11.42 11.14 -14.56
C VAL A 137 -12.64 11.09 -13.66
N LEU A 138 -13.03 12.24 -13.08
CA LEU A 138 -14.24 12.34 -12.23
C LEU A 138 -15.53 12.08 -12.99
N ALA A 139 -15.65 12.50 -14.25
CA ALA A 139 -16.83 12.21 -15.08
C ALA A 139 -16.98 10.71 -15.37
N LEU A 140 -15.86 10.00 -15.61
CA LEU A 140 -15.85 8.54 -15.78
C LEU A 140 -16.25 7.84 -14.47
N ARG A 141 -15.73 8.31 -13.33
CA ARG A 141 -16.07 7.80 -11.99
C ARG A 141 -17.55 8.03 -11.65
N GLN A 142 -18.12 9.18 -11.97
CA GLN A 142 -19.55 9.45 -11.82
C GLN A 142 -20.42 8.51 -12.69
N SER A 143 -19.97 8.24 -13.90
CA SER A 143 -20.66 7.28 -14.80
C SER A 143 -20.64 5.86 -14.23
N ARG A 144 -19.54 5.45 -13.59
CA ARG A 144 -19.45 4.17 -12.87
C ARG A 144 -20.36 4.14 -11.65
N ALA A 145 -20.44 5.24 -10.90
CA ALA A 145 -21.32 5.37 -9.74
C ALA A 145 -22.81 5.19 -10.12
N ALA A 146 -23.20 5.67 -11.29
CA ALA A 146 -24.57 5.49 -11.79
C ALA A 146 -24.91 4.03 -12.13
N LEU A 147 -23.91 3.19 -12.45
CA LEU A 147 -24.10 1.77 -12.77
C LEU A 147 -24.12 0.88 -11.51
N GLN A 148 -23.13 1.02 -10.65
CA GLN A 148 -22.94 0.20 -9.45
C GLN A 148 -22.39 1.05 -8.30
N PRO A 149 -23.25 1.84 -7.61
CA PRO A 149 -22.81 2.81 -6.60
C PRO A 149 -22.14 2.15 -5.39
N GLU A 150 -22.64 1.00 -4.93
CA GLU A 150 -22.11 0.29 -3.78
C GLU A 150 -20.69 -0.26 -4.08
N LEU A 151 -20.51 -0.86 -5.25
CA LEU A 151 -19.20 -1.37 -5.67
C LEU A 151 -18.18 -0.23 -5.81
N LEU A 152 -18.59 0.90 -6.41
CA LEU A 152 -17.71 2.07 -6.51
C LEU A 152 -17.36 2.65 -5.15
N LEU A 153 -18.30 2.65 -4.20
CA LEU A 153 -18.03 3.13 -2.83
C LEU A 153 -16.94 2.31 -2.15
N GLU A 154 -17.02 0.99 -2.23
CA GLU A 154 -16.02 0.11 -1.62
C GLU A 154 -14.66 0.21 -2.33
N GLU A 155 -14.66 0.36 -3.65
CA GLU A 155 -13.45 0.63 -4.42
C GLU A 155 -12.80 1.97 -4.02
N ALA A 156 -13.60 3.02 -3.83
CA ALA A 156 -13.12 4.33 -3.36
C ALA A 156 -12.58 4.28 -1.92
N ARG A 157 -13.19 3.47 -1.05
CA ARG A 157 -12.67 3.20 0.30
C ARG A 157 -11.32 2.48 0.24
N MET A 158 -11.22 1.43 -0.58
CA MET A 158 -9.96 0.72 -0.80
C MET A 158 -8.89 1.68 -1.33
N GLU A 159 -9.22 2.52 -2.30
CA GLU A 159 -8.30 3.52 -2.85
C GLU A 159 -7.88 4.56 -1.80
N THR A 160 -8.79 4.96 -0.91
CA THR A 160 -8.47 5.88 0.19
C THR A 160 -7.52 5.24 1.20
N ILE A 161 -7.73 4.00 1.56
CA ILE A 161 -6.89 3.30 2.55
C ILE A 161 -5.56 2.87 1.94
N GLU A 162 -5.61 2.01 0.93
CA GLU A 162 -4.43 1.40 0.31
C GLU A 162 -3.70 2.36 -0.62
N GLY A 163 -4.46 3.13 -1.40
CA GLY A 163 -3.89 4.09 -2.35
C GLY A 163 -3.12 5.21 -1.65
N THR A 164 -3.59 5.72 -0.51
CA THR A 164 -2.84 6.72 0.26
C THR A 164 -1.61 6.12 0.94
N ALA A 165 -1.70 4.88 1.45
CA ALA A 165 -0.55 4.17 2.01
C ALA A 165 0.53 3.91 0.93
N GLU A 166 0.12 3.47 -0.27
CA GLU A 166 1.01 3.28 -1.41
C GLU A 166 1.63 4.61 -1.87
N TYR A 167 0.85 5.70 -1.91
CA TYR A 167 1.37 7.03 -2.22
C TYR A 167 2.49 7.44 -1.26
N VAL A 168 2.28 7.27 0.05
CA VAL A 168 3.29 7.59 1.07
C VAL A 168 4.52 6.67 0.95
N GLY A 169 4.33 5.38 0.70
CA GLY A 169 5.39 4.44 0.39
C GLY A 169 6.21 4.86 -0.84
N ARG A 170 5.53 5.35 -1.91
CA ARG A 170 6.19 5.88 -3.11
C ARG A 170 6.99 7.16 -2.85
N LEU A 171 6.48 8.05 -2.00
CA LEU A 171 7.24 9.24 -1.57
C LEU A 171 8.51 8.84 -0.82
N ALA A 172 8.43 7.83 0.07
CA ALA A 172 9.59 7.28 0.74
C ALA A 172 10.58 6.66 -0.25
N LEU A 173 10.10 5.84 -1.20
CA LEU A 173 10.94 5.24 -2.24
C LEU A 173 11.64 6.31 -3.10
N ALA A 174 10.94 7.40 -3.43
CA ALA A 174 11.53 8.51 -4.18
C ALA A 174 12.69 9.19 -3.44
N ARG A 175 12.63 9.25 -2.11
CA ARG A 175 13.71 9.78 -1.27
C ARG A 175 14.89 8.82 -1.14
N LEU A 176 14.60 7.52 -1.07
CA LEU A 176 15.62 6.47 -0.86
C LEU A 176 16.27 6.02 -2.18
N SER A 177 15.50 5.88 -3.23
CA SER A 177 15.95 5.39 -4.55
C SER A 177 15.07 5.96 -5.68
N PRO A 178 15.38 7.18 -6.20
CA PRO A 178 14.59 7.81 -7.26
C PRO A 178 14.40 6.93 -8.51
N ALA A 179 15.44 6.21 -8.92
CA ALA A 179 15.38 5.32 -10.08
C ALA A 179 14.42 4.13 -9.85
N ALA A 180 14.43 3.53 -8.64
CA ALA A 180 13.49 2.47 -8.28
C ALA A 180 12.04 2.99 -8.25
N CYS A 181 11.83 4.21 -7.77
CA CYS A 181 10.53 4.88 -7.77
C CYS A 181 9.97 5.08 -9.18
N GLN A 182 10.78 5.59 -10.11
CA GLN A 182 10.37 5.72 -11.52
C GLN A 182 9.97 4.36 -12.12
N GLY A 183 10.77 3.32 -11.88
CA GLY A 183 10.44 1.97 -12.30
C GLY A 183 9.14 1.44 -11.69
N ALA A 184 8.87 1.80 -10.44
CA ALA A 184 7.63 1.41 -9.77
C ALA A 184 6.39 2.09 -10.40
N TYR A 185 6.44 3.39 -10.71
CA TYR A 185 5.37 4.08 -11.45
C TYR A 185 5.12 3.46 -12.82
N ALA A 186 6.18 3.15 -13.59
CA ALA A 186 6.04 2.50 -14.89
C ALA A 186 5.33 1.14 -14.78
N ARG A 187 5.66 0.33 -13.77
CA ARG A 187 4.98 -0.94 -13.52
C ARG A 187 3.52 -0.77 -13.11
N SER A 188 3.21 0.22 -12.25
CA SER A 188 1.83 0.53 -11.85
C SER A 188 0.99 0.94 -13.06
N ALA A 189 1.49 1.85 -13.91
CA ALA A 189 0.81 2.24 -15.13
C ALA A 189 0.52 1.04 -16.04
N GLN A 190 1.49 0.14 -16.20
CA GLN A 190 1.32 -1.07 -16.99
C GLN A 190 0.25 -1.99 -16.42
N ARG A 191 0.23 -2.21 -15.09
CA ARG A 191 -0.79 -3.04 -14.43
C ARG A 191 -2.18 -2.45 -14.55
N LEU A 192 -2.34 -1.14 -14.33
CA LEU A 192 -3.62 -0.43 -14.50
C LEU A 192 -4.20 -0.60 -15.91
N LEU A 193 -3.34 -0.64 -16.94
CA LEU A 193 -3.78 -0.80 -18.33
C LEU A 193 -4.08 -2.26 -18.70
N GLN A 194 -3.49 -3.23 -18.00
CA GLN A 194 -3.61 -4.67 -18.34
C GLN A 194 -4.67 -5.41 -17.52
N TRP A 195 -4.86 -5.02 -16.26
CA TRP A 195 -5.76 -5.71 -15.33
C TRP A 195 -6.79 -4.77 -14.69
N PRO A 196 -8.06 -4.93 -14.96
CA PRO A 196 -9.11 -4.21 -14.24
C PRO A 196 -9.44 -4.83 -12.87
N ASP A 197 -8.45 -5.32 -12.12
CA ASP A 197 -8.65 -5.88 -10.80
C ASP A 197 -9.03 -4.77 -9.80
N LEU A 198 -10.22 -4.90 -9.18
CA LEU A 198 -10.80 -3.90 -8.30
C LEU A 198 -9.98 -3.70 -7.02
N ARG A 199 -9.38 -4.76 -6.50
CA ARG A 199 -8.58 -4.70 -5.27
C ARG A 199 -7.18 -4.16 -5.53
N ARG A 200 -6.47 -4.77 -6.46
CA ARG A 200 -5.09 -4.36 -6.80
C ARG A 200 -5.02 -3.00 -7.49
N GLY A 201 -6.09 -2.62 -8.20
CA GLY A 201 -6.15 -1.32 -8.85
C GLY A 201 -5.97 -0.15 -7.89
N ALA A 202 -6.44 -0.26 -6.66
CA ALA A 202 -6.30 0.79 -5.64
C ALA A 202 -4.83 1.09 -5.30
N TYR A 203 -3.98 0.06 -5.21
CA TYR A 203 -2.53 0.22 -5.00
C TYR A 203 -1.84 0.89 -6.19
N ASP A 204 -2.35 0.68 -7.39
CA ASP A 204 -1.75 1.19 -8.61
C ASP A 204 -2.29 2.57 -9.00
N SER A 205 -3.55 2.90 -8.67
CA SER A 205 -4.18 4.20 -8.97
C SER A 205 -3.90 5.26 -7.89
N GLY A 206 -3.79 4.86 -6.62
CA GLY A 206 -3.61 5.79 -5.51
C GLY A 206 -2.44 6.76 -5.64
N PRO A 207 -1.27 6.36 -6.18
CA PRO A 207 -0.14 7.26 -6.39
C PRO A 207 -0.30 8.31 -7.51
N TRP A 208 -1.36 8.25 -8.33
CA TRP A 208 -1.61 9.19 -9.45
C TRP A 208 -2.48 10.35 -9.03
#